data_0cd9a56c711ccecf762bfc78d30eb519
#
_entry.id   0cd9a56c711ccecf762bfc78d30eb519
#
_cell.length_a   1.000
_cell.length_b   1.000
_cell.length_c   1.000
_cell.angle_alpha   90.00
_cell.angle_beta   90.00
_cell.angle_gamma   90.00
#
_symmetry.space_group_name_H-M   'P 1'
#
loop_
_entity.id
_entity.type
_entity.pdbx_description
1 polymer ?
#
loop_
_entity_poly.entity_id
_entity_poly.type
_entity_poly.pdbx_seq_one_letter_code
_entity_poly.pdbx_strand_id
1 'polypeptide(L)'
;NNVQIKEANLYIDQLVKVNSLILRSGTGNASNDILDARDQLLIKLSKILNFTVDYDQTGAANVRIGDSGNGTYLVEKNKGSTLTSSSDEKNINIMINKDGLKISGNNVSSGILSGINQFYSLVDSIKNEIGDLAEKMANDINTIQVSGIDLNGNLGKSMFSINSMSPIANDNNKSSLTFSMIEGDPNQIKQERVIIKYSQSQN
;
A
#
# COMPACT_ATOMS: atom_id res chain seq x y z
N ASN A 1 -10.68 1.92 -4.51
CA ASN A 1 -10.13 1.66 -3.16
C ASN A 1 -11.05 2.10 -2.04
N ASN A 2 -11.49 3.36 -2.03
CA ASN A 2 -12.40 3.86 -0.99
C ASN A 2 -13.75 3.14 -0.98
N VAL A 3 -14.20 2.62 -2.13
CA VAL A 3 -15.44 1.85 -2.24
C VAL A 3 -15.29 0.51 -1.53
N GLN A 4 -14.23 -0.24 -1.81
CA GLN A 4 -13.97 -1.55 -1.20
C GLN A 4 -13.75 -1.46 0.31
N ILE A 5 -13.06 -0.41 0.77
CA ILE A 5 -12.87 -0.17 2.21
C ILE A 5 -14.17 0.19 2.90
N LYS A 6 -15.02 1.01 2.27
CA LYS A 6 -16.36 1.30 2.80
C LYS A 6 -17.23 0.04 2.86
N GLU A 7 -17.16 -0.80 1.82
CA GLU A 7 -17.89 -2.06 1.76
C GLU A 7 -17.38 -3.04 2.84
N ALA A 8 -16.06 -3.16 3.02
CA ALA A 8 -15.49 -3.98 4.09
C ALA A 8 -15.95 -3.50 5.48
N ASN A 9 -15.91 -2.19 5.73
CA ASN A 9 -16.41 -1.61 6.99
C ASN A 9 -17.89 -1.91 7.21
N LEU A 10 -18.71 -1.84 6.16
CA LEU A 10 -20.11 -2.20 6.24
C LEU A 10 -20.30 -3.67 6.66
N TYR A 11 -19.51 -4.60 6.10
CA TYR A 11 -19.58 -6.02 6.46
C TYR A 11 -19.06 -6.27 7.87
N ILE A 12 -18.01 -5.56 8.30
CA ILE A 12 -17.51 -5.60 9.68
C ILE A 12 -18.62 -5.16 10.65
N ASP A 13 -19.29 -4.04 10.40
CA ASP A 13 -20.36 -3.53 11.25
C ASP A 13 -21.57 -4.46 11.31
N GLN A 14 -21.94 -5.06 10.17
CA GLN A 14 -23.00 -6.06 10.10
C GLN A 14 -22.62 -7.33 10.86
N LEU A 15 -21.37 -7.79 10.74
CA LEU A 15 -20.87 -8.97 11.45
C LEU A 15 -20.89 -8.74 12.97
N VAL A 16 -20.52 -7.57 13.44
CA VAL A 16 -20.61 -7.17 14.86
C VAL A 16 -22.05 -7.26 15.36
N LYS A 17 -23.03 -6.80 14.56
CA LYS A 17 -24.45 -6.90 14.92
C LYS A 17 -24.93 -8.35 15.00
N VAL A 18 -24.56 -9.17 14.01
CA VAL A 18 -24.90 -10.60 13.99
C VAL A 18 -24.23 -11.33 15.16
N ASN A 19 -22.96 -11.09 15.42
CA ASN A 19 -22.27 -11.62 16.59
C ASN A 19 -22.99 -11.23 17.91
N SER A 20 -23.49 -10.01 18.02
CA SER A 20 -24.22 -9.57 19.19
C SER A 20 -25.53 -10.36 19.41
N LEU A 21 -26.19 -10.76 18.32
CA LEU A 21 -27.36 -11.64 18.39
C LEU A 21 -26.96 -13.07 18.83
N ILE A 22 -25.89 -13.62 18.27
CA ILE A 22 -25.36 -14.94 18.64
C ILE A 22 -24.98 -14.98 20.12
N LEU A 23 -24.24 -13.97 20.60
CA LEU A 23 -23.83 -13.87 21.99
C LEU A 23 -25.03 -13.81 22.96
N ARG A 24 -26.09 -13.11 22.58
CA ARG A 24 -27.31 -13.01 23.39
C ARG A 24 -28.12 -14.31 23.43
N SER A 25 -28.07 -15.08 22.36
CA SER A 25 -28.74 -16.38 22.31
C SER A 25 -28.12 -17.42 23.24
N GLY A 26 -26.85 -17.22 23.60
CA GLY A 26 -26.08 -18.17 24.41
C GLY A 26 -25.57 -19.37 23.62
N THR A 27 -24.76 -20.21 24.26
CA THR A 27 -24.08 -21.33 23.64
C THR A 27 -25.07 -22.32 23.02
N GLY A 28 -24.93 -22.57 21.71
CA GLY A 28 -25.72 -23.53 20.96
C GLY A 28 -27.18 -23.13 20.68
N ASN A 29 -27.60 -21.92 21.06
CA ASN A 29 -28.99 -21.47 20.93
C ASN A 29 -29.22 -20.44 19.81
N ALA A 30 -28.19 -20.06 19.07
CA ALA A 30 -28.34 -19.21 17.89
C ALA A 30 -29.08 -19.96 16.78
N SER A 31 -30.09 -19.31 16.16
CA SER A 31 -30.81 -19.93 15.04
C SER A 31 -29.90 -20.08 13.81
N ASN A 32 -30.20 -21.08 12.98
CA ASN A 32 -29.44 -21.31 11.74
C ASN A 32 -29.44 -20.07 10.84
N ASP A 33 -30.56 -19.35 10.76
CA ASP A 33 -30.63 -18.12 9.94
C ASP A 33 -29.60 -17.05 10.37
N ILE A 34 -29.35 -16.94 11.68
CA ILE A 34 -28.36 -16.00 12.21
C ILE A 34 -26.93 -16.50 11.89
N LEU A 35 -26.69 -17.82 12.02
CA LEU A 35 -25.40 -18.43 11.67
C LEU A 35 -25.12 -18.32 10.17
N ASP A 36 -26.12 -18.56 9.32
CA ASP A 36 -26.02 -18.41 7.88
C ASP A 36 -25.74 -16.93 7.49
N ALA A 37 -26.39 -15.99 8.14
CA ALA A 37 -26.12 -14.56 7.92
C ALA A 37 -24.68 -14.20 8.27
N ARG A 38 -24.14 -14.74 9.39
CA ARG A 38 -22.73 -14.59 9.76
C ARG A 38 -21.81 -15.11 8.65
N ASP A 39 -22.05 -16.32 8.18
CA ASP A 39 -21.20 -17.01 7.20
C ASP A 39 -21.26 -16.29 5.83
N GLN A 40 -22.42 -15.81 5.42
CA GLN A 40 -22.55 -14.99 4.22
C GLN A 40 -21.76 -13.67 4.31
N LEU A 41 -21.73 -13.01 5.47
CA LEU A 41 -20.93 -11.80 5.69
C LEU A 41 -19.43 -12.10 5.62
N LEU A 42 -18.99 -13.22 6.19
CA LEU A 42 -17.60 -13.69 6.07
C LEU A 42 -17.22 -13.97 4.62
N ILE A 43 -18.09 -14.63 3.84
CA ILE A 43 -17.87 -14.85 2.39
C ILE A 43 -17.76 -13.52 1.63
N LYS A 44 -18.60 -12.54 1.94
CA LYS A 44 -18.53 -11.22 1.30
C LYS A 44 -17.24 -10.50 1.65
N LEU A 45 -16.83 -10.52 2.92
CA LEU A 45 -15.61 -9.90 3.40
C LEU A 45 -14.36 -10.55 2.79
N SER A 46 -14.34 -11.89 2.63
CA SER A 46 -13.20 -12.62 2.05
C SER A 46 -12.91 -12.29 0.59
N LYS A 47 -13.89 -11.77 -0.16
CA LYS A 47 -13.67 -11.26 -1.52
C LYS A 47 -12.85 -9.98 -1.52
N ILE A 48 -12.89 -9.20 -0.43
CA ILE A 48 -12.24 -7.89 -0.35
C ILE A 48 -10.82 -8.02 0.20
N LEU A 49 -10.63 -8.81 1.25
CA LEU A 49 -9.35 -9.01 1.93
C LEU A 49 -9.26 -10.41 2.56
N ASN A 50 -8.04 -10.88 2.79
CA ASN A 50 -7.79 -12.13 3.51
C ASN A 50 -7.82 -11.93 5.02
N PHE A 51 -8.35 -12.95 5.69
CA PHE A 51 -8.44 -12.98 7.15
C PHE A 51 -8.52 -14.42 7.67
N THR A 52 -8.27 -14.58 8.94
CA THR A 52 -8.53 -15.82 9.69
C THR A 52 -9.73 -15.64 10.60
N VAL A 53 -10.48 -16.70 10.83
CA VAL A 53 -11.68 -16.72 11.68
C VAL A 53 -11.52 -17.75 12.77
N ASP A 54 -11.80 -17.33 14.00
CA ASP A 54 -11.98 -18.21 15.15
C ASP A 54 -13.42 -18.04 15.65
N TYR A 55 -14.06 -19.15 16.01
CA TYR A 55 -15.38 -19.13 16.61
C TYR A 55 -15.28 -19.32 18.13
N ASP A 56 -16.00 -18.52 18.87
CA ASP A 56 -16.12 -18.71 20.31
C ASP A 56 -17.13 -19.82 20.65
N GLN A 57 -17.32 -20.10 21.92
CA GLN A 57 -18.22 -21.15 22.40
C GLN A 57 -19.70 -20.91 22.02
N THR A 58 -20.09 -19.69 21.72
CA THR A 58 -21.45 -19.33 21.29
C THR A 58 -21.63 -19.45 19.79
N GLY A 59 -20.53 -19.57 19.02
CA GLY A 59 -20.50 -19.52 17.57
C GLY A 59 -20.31 -18.12 17.00
N ALA A 60 -20.01 -17.11 17.83
CA ALA A 60 -19.67 -15.77 17.34
C ALA A 60 -18.27 -15.79 16.70
N ALA A 61 -18.13 -15.11 15.57
CA ALA A 61 -16.90 -15.09 14.79
C ALA A 61 -15.95 -13.99 15.26
N ASN A 62 -14.72 -14.35 15.60
CA ASN A 62 -13.62 -13.42 15.77
C ASN A 62 -12.78 -13.41 14.48
N VAL A 63 -12.59 -12.26 13.87
CA VAL A 63 -11.94 -12.10 12.56
C VAL A 63 -10.64 -11.33 12.74
N ARG A 64 -9.53 -11.90 12.27
CA ARG A 64 -8.20 -11.26 12.27
C ARG A 64 -7.72 -11.07 10.85
N ILE A 65 -7.13 -9.92 10.55
CA ILE A 65 -6.56 -9.65 9.22
C ILE A 65 -5.36 -10.57 8.95
N GLY A 66 -5.23 -11.01 7.69
CA GLY A 66 -4.11 -11.84 7.22
C GLY A 66 -4.31 -13.34 7.43
N ASP A 67 -3.33 -14.13 6.98
CA ASP A 67 -3.42 -15.59 6.90
C ASP A 67 -2.78 -16.30 8.10
N SER A 68 -2.03 -15.57 8.95
CA SER A 68 -1.22 -16.19 10.02
C SER A 68 -1.94 -16.37 11.36
N GLY A 69 -3.17 -15.89 11.49
CA GLY A 69 -3.90 -15.91 12.77
C GLY A 69 -3.37 -14.95 13.85
N ASN A 70 -2.24 -14.28 13.59
CA ASN A 70 -1.61 -13.32 14.50
C ASN A 70 -1.94 -11.84 14.15
N GLY A 71 -2.78 -11.64 13.13
CA GLY A 71 -3.17 -10.31 12.69
C GLY A 71 -4.04 -9.57 13.70
N THR A 72 -4.18 -8.26 13.49
CA THR A 72 -5.07 -7.43 14.28
C THR A 72 -6.52 -7.84 14.08
N TYR A 73 -7.30 -7.81 15.14
CA TYR A 73 -8.74 -8.08 15.06
C TYR A 73 -9.46 -7.02 14.22
N LEU A 74 -10.20 -7.48 13.23
CA LEU A 74 -11.23 -6.71 12.52
C LEU A 74 -12.55 -6.78 13.25
N VAL A 75 -12.87 -7.97 13.79
CA VAL A 75 -14.01 -8.20 14.66
C VAL A 75 -13.58 -9.05 15.83
N GLU A 76 -13.86 -8.63 17.04
CA GLU A 76 -13.62 -9.37 18.28
C GLU A 76 -14.90 -9.38 19.09
N LYS A 77 -15.59 -10.53 19.11
CA LYS A 77 -16.92 -10.65 19.70
C LYS A 77 -17.91 -9.63 19.12
N ASN A 78 -18.35 -8.65 19.92
CA ASN A 78 -19.26 -7.59 19.55
C ASN A 78 -18.57 -6.23 19.29
N LYS A 79 -17.24 -6.23 19.11
CA LYS A 79 -16.46 -5.03 18.79
C LYS A 79 -15.89 -5.13 17.39
N GLY A 80 -15.99 -4.08 16.60
CA GLY A 80 -15.44 -3.96 15.26
C GLY A 80 -14.35 -2.91 15.22
N SER A 81 -13.36 -3.13 14.34
CA SER A 81 -12.37 -2.13 13.96
C SER A 81 -12.75 -1.47 12.64
N THR A 82 -12.32 -0.25 12.41
CA THR A 82 -12.59 0.47 11.15
C THR A 82 -11.34 0.44 10.27
N LEU A 83 -11.53 0.06 9.01
CA LEU A 83 -10.48 0.15 8.00
C LEU A 83 -10.46 1.54 7.39
N THR A 84 -9.26 2.08 7.23
CA THR A 84 -9.01 3.33 6.50
C THR A 84 -7.87 3.11 5.51
N SER A 85 -7.84 3.86 4.42
CA SER A 85 -6.69 3.90 3.53
C SER A 85 -5.95 5.21 3.72
N SER A 86 -4.64 5.14 3.80
CA SER A 86 -3.77 6.26 3.49
C SER A 86 -3.11 5.98 2.14
N SER A 87 -3.27 6.87 1.19
CA SER A 87 -2.55 6.78 -0.08
C SER A 87 -1.29 7.62 0.02
N ASP A 88 -0.14 6.98 0.04
CA ASP A 88 1.05 7.57 -0.55
C ASP A 88 0.94 7.36 -2.06
N GLU A 89 1.52 8.26 -2.87
CA GLU A 89 1.38 8.27 -4.33
C GLU A 89 1.62 6.91 -5.03
N LYS A 90 2.23 5.95 -4.34
CA LYS A 90 2.66 4.65 -4.88
C LYS A 90 2.04 3.42 -4.23
N ASN A 91 1.51 3.52 -3.01
CA ASN A 91 0.98 2.36 -2.30
C ASN A 91 -0.25 2.74 -1.49
N ILE A 92 -1.22 1.82 -1.50
CA ILE A 92 -2.37 1.92 -0.62
C ILE A 92 -2.01 1.22 0.67
N ASN A 93 -1.77 2.02 1.70
CA ASN A 93 -1.59 1.50 3.04
C ASN A 93 -2.96 1.35 3.69
N ILE A 94 -3.32 0.12 4.03
CA ILE A 94 -4.52 -0.15 4.82
C ILE A 94 -4.17 0.07 6.28
N MET A 95 -4.95 0.89 6.95
CA MET A 95 -4.82 1.15 8.38
C MET A 95 -6.06 0.64 9.09
N ILE A 96 -5.85 -0.05 10.19
CA ILE A 96 -6.91 -0.55 11.06
C ILE A 96 -6.99 0.39 12.25
N ASN A 97 -8.13 1.01 12.44
CA ASN A 97 -8.40 1.79 13.64
C ASN A 97 -9.14 0.90 14.66
N LYS A 98 -8.44 0.50 15.69
CA LYS A 98 -8.96 -0.26 16.82
C LYS A 98 -8.79 0.59 18.10
N ASP A 99 -9.88 0.90 18.77
CA ASP A 99 -9.87 1.66 20.04
C ASP A 99 -9.07 2.99 19.97
N GLY A 100 -9.13 3.69 18.81
CA GLY A 100 -8.40 4.93 18.57
C GLY A 100 -6.93 4.78 18.13
N LEU A 101 -6.40 3.57 18.13
CA LEU A 101 -5.05 3.26 17.64
C LEU A 101 -5.09 2.90 16.15
N LYS A 102 -4.23 3.55 15.36
CA LYS A 102 -4.02 3.21 13.95
C LYS A 102 -2.91 2.18 13.84
N ILE A 103 -3.28 0.98 13.40
CA ILE A 103 -2.36 -0.16 13.21
C ILE A 103 -2.25 -0.42 11.72
N SER A 104 -1.03 -0.70 11.25
CA SER A 104 -0.81 -1.06 9.84
C SER A 104 -1.49 -2.39 9.51
N GLY A 105 -2.28 -2.41 8.43
CA GLY A 105 -2.94 -3.59 7.87
C GLY A 105 -2.19 -4.22 6.69
N ASN A 106 -0.86 -4.12 6.66
CA ASN A 106 -0.04 -4.54 5.51
C ASN A 106 -0.02 -6.06 5.24
N ASN A 107 -0.76 -6.86 6.01
CA ASN A 107 -0.84 -8.31 5.85
C ASN A 107 -1.95 -8.74 4.87
N VAL A 108 -2.42 -7.83 4.01
CA VAL A 108 -3.41 -8.16 2.98
C VAL A 108 -2.70 -8.76 1.78
N SER A 109 -2.73 -10.08 1.65
CA SER A 109 -2.05 -10.87 0.61
C SER A 109 -2.99 -11.37 -0.49
N SER A 110 -4.30 -11.28 -0.29
CA SER A 110 -5.32 -11.72 -1.25
C SER A 110 -6.58 -10.85 -1.22
N GLY A 111 -7.53 -11.15 -2.11
CA GLY A 111 -8.74 -10.36 -2.30
C GLY A 111 -8.54 -9.13 -3.19
N ILE A 112 -9.61 -8.38 -3.38
CA ILE A 112 -9.63 -7.20 -4.27
C ILE A 112 -8.59 -6.15 -3.83
N LEU A 113 -8.41 -5.95 -2.54
CA LEU A 113 -7.46 -4.95 -2.03
C LEU A 113 -6.02 -5.30 -2.36
N SER A 114 -5.65 -6.58 -2.25
CA SER A 114 -4.31 -7.04 -2.67
C SER A 114 -4.11 -6.90 -4.19
N GLY A 115 -5.11 -7.28 -4.99
CA GLY A 115 -5.05 -7.13 -6.45
C GLY A 115 -4.82 -5.69 -6.88
N ILE A 116 -5.48 -4.74 -6.23
CA ILE A 116 -5.29 -3.32 -6.49
C ILE A 116 -3.86 -2.88 -6.13
N ASN A 117 -3.31 -3.31 -4.98
CA ASN A 117 -1.93 -3.00 -4.60
C ASN A 117 -0.91 -3.56 -5.60
N GLN A 118 -1.10 -4.79 -6.05
CA GLN A 118 -0.25 -5.41 -7.06
C GLN A 118 -0.31 -4.65 -8.39
N PHE A 119 -1.49 -4.21 -8.80
CA PHE A 119 -1.65 -3.39 -10.01
C PHE A 119 -0.87 -2.07 -9.92
N TYR A 120 -0.96 -1.34 -8.80
CA TYR A 120 -0.19 -0.10 -8.62
C TYR A 120 1.31 -0.36 -8.62
N SER A 121 1.78 -1.41 -7.95
CA SER A 121 3.20 -1.81 -7.97
C SER A 121 3.68 -2.12 -9.40
N LEU A 122 2.88 -2.83 -10.20
CA LEU A 122 3.19 -3.12 -11.58
C LEU A 122 3.26 -1.84 -12.44
N VAL A 123 2.29 -0.93 -12.27
CA VAL A 123 2.30 0.36 -12.99
C VAL A 123 3.55 1.18 -12.64
N ASP A 124 3.97 1.19 -11.38
CA ASP A 124 5.19 1.89 -10.97
C ASP A 124 6.45 1.24 -11.57
N SER A 125 6.52 -0.09 -11.62
CA SER A 125 7.62 -0.80 -12.30
C SER A 125 7.71 -0.41 -13.77
N ILE A 126 6.59 -0.46 -14.50
CA ILE A 126 6.52 -0.08 -15.92
C ILE A 126 6.94 1.38 -16.12
N LYS A 127 6.50 2.31 -15.27
CA LYS A 127 6.91 3.73 -15.36
C LYS A 127 8.43 3.88 -15.20
N ASN A 128 9.03 3.16 -14.25
CA ASN A 128 10.47 3.20 -14.04
C ASN A 128 11.21 2.63 -15.25
N GLU A 129 10.78 1.48 -15.78
CA GLU A 129 11.39 0.87 -16.98
C GLU A 129 11.32 1.79 -18.21
N ILE A 130 10.20 2.50 -18.41
CA ILE A 130 10.08 3.49 -19.50
C ILE A 130 11.00 4.68 -19.24
N GLY A 131 11.14 5.13 -18.00
CA GLY A 131 12.08 6.19 -17.63
C GLY A 131 13.53 5.82 -17.94
N ASP A 132 13.95 4.63 -17.51
CA ASP A 132 15.28 4.08 -17.76
C ASP A 132 15.58 3.95 -19.27
N LEU A 133 14.60 3.46 -20.03
CA LEU A 133 14.73 3.36 -21.50
C LEU A 133 14.89 4.74 -22.14
N ALA A 134 14.11 5.72 -21.73
CA ALA A 134 14.18 7.08 -22.25
C ALA A 134 15.54 7.73 -21.93
N GLU A 135 16.04 7.57 -20.72
CA GLU A 135 17.33 8.07 -20.29
C GLU A 135 18.47 7.42 -21.07
N LYS A 136 18.44 6.08 -21.22
CA LYS A 136 19.42 5.35 -22.01
C LYS A 136 19.44 5.81 -23.47
N MET A 137 18.28 5.95 -24.11
CA MET A 137 18.18 6.46 -25.46
C MET A 137 18.77 7.87 -25.60
N ALA A 138 18.46 8.76 -24.65
CA ALA A 138 19.00 10.12 -24.67
C ALA A 138 20.53 10.13 -24.51
N ASN A 139 21.07 9.30 -23.61
CA ASN A 139 22.50 9.15 -23.41
C ASN A 139 23.21 8.58 -24.67
N ASP A 140 22.66 7.54 -25.27
CA ASP A 140 23.24 6.91 -26.48
C ASP A 140 23.26 7.91 -27.64
N ILE A 141 22.18 8.65 -27.87
CA ILE A 141 22.10 9.68 -28.90
C ILE A 141 23.08 10.81 -28.62
N ASN A 142 23.15 11.30 -27.37
CA ASN A 142 24.12 12.33 -26.99
C ASN A 142 25.56 11.87 -27.23
N THR A 143 25.89 10.62 -26.89
CA THR A 143 27.22 10.05 -27.08
C THR A 143 27.60 10.03 -28.56
N ILE A 144 26.71 9.59 -29.43
CA ILE A 144 26.92 9.59 -30.89
C ILE A 144 27.09 11.04 -31.39
N GLN A 145 26.23 11.94 -30.93
CA GLN A 145 26.22 13.34 -31.40
C GLN A 145 27.49 14.10 -31.01
N VAL A 146 27.99 13.93 -29.77
CA VAL A 146 29.21 14.63 -29.34
C VAL A 146 30.49 14.03 -29.95
N SER A 147 30.43 12.78 -30.45
CA SER A 147 31.54 12.15 -31.16
C SER A 147 31.64 12.60 -32.63
N GLY A 148 30.58 13.24 -33.14
CA GLY A 148 30.54 13.77 -34.51
C GLY A 148 31.25 15.11 -34.64
N ILE A 149 31.67 15.44 -35.88
CA ILE A 149 32.28 16.72 -36.25
C ILE A 149 31.40 17.35 -37.34
N ASP A 150 31.07 18.63 -37.19
CA ASP A 150 30.32 19.37 -38.21
C ASP A 150 31.20 19.72 -39.46
N LEU A 151 30.57 20.25 -40.49
CA LEU A 151 31.29 20.65 -41.73
C LEU A 151 32.30 21.79 -41.50
N ASN A 152 32.24 22.46 -40.36
CA ASN A 152 33.17 23.53 -39.99
C ASN A 152 34.30 23.02 -39.04
N GLY A 153 34.32 21.73 -38.73
CA GLY A 153 35.30 21.12 -37.84
C GLY A 153 34.99 21.22 -36.35
N ASN A 154 33.78 21.66 -35.96
CA ASN A 154 33.40 21.73 -34.56
C ASN A 154 32.82 20.41 -34.09
N LEU A 155 33.07 20.06 -32.82
CA LEU A 155 32.46 18.91 -32.19
C LEU A 155 30.96 19.10 -32.01
N GLY A 156 30.20 18.03 -32.18
CA GLY A 156 28.77 18.00 -31.91
C GLY A 156 28.46 18.30 -30.45
N LYS A 157 27.24 18.73 -30.20
CA LYS A 157 26.74 19.03 -28.83
C LYS A 157 25.61 18.10 -28.48
N SER A 158 25.43 17.80 -27.20
CA SER A 158 24.30 17.00 -26.72
C SER A 158 22.97 17.55 -27.24
N MET A 159 22.12 16.67 -27.77
CA MET A 159 20.79 16.99 -28.26
C MET A 159 19.74 17.00 -27.13
N PHE A 160 19.93 16.13 -26.15
CA PHE A 160 19.01 15.98 -25.03
C PHE A 160 19.66 16.51 -23.76
N SER A 161 18.88 17.26 -22.98
CA SER A 161 19.23 17.61 -21.60
C SER A 161 18.59 16.57 -20.68
N ILE A 162 19.41 15.76 -20.01
CA ILE A 162 18.96 14.84 -18.99
C ILE A 162 19.03 15.63 -17.68
N ASN A 163 17.85 15.87 -17.08
CA ASN A 163 17.83 16.54 -15.79
C ASN A 163 18.43 15.60 -14.75
N SER A 164 19.50 16.03 -14.09
CA SER A 164 20.01 15.36 -12.91
C SER A 164 18.89 15.25 -11.88
N MET A 165 18.80 14.12 -11.19
CA MET A 165 17.83 13.91 -10.12
C MET A 165 18.01 15.00 -9.06
N SER A 166 16.99 15.83 -8.87
CA SER A 166 16.97 16.81 -7.78
C SER A 166 16.18 16.22 -6.62
N PRO A 167 16.69 16.28 -5.38
CA PRO A 167 15.90 15.86 -4.23
C PRO A 167 14.69 16.78 -4.07
N ILE A 168 13.49 16.17 -3.99
CA ILE A 168 12.25 16.89 -3.73
C ILE A 168 12.01 16.87 -2.22
N ALA A 169 11.96 18.05 -1.60
CA ALA A 169 11.60 18.16 -0.20
C ALA A 169 10.12 17.81 0.00
N ASN A 170 9.82 17.07 1.07
CA ASN A 170 8.43 16.83 1.46
C ASN A 170 7.81 18.11 2.00
N ASP A 171 6.56 18.43 1.65
CA ASP A 171 5.84 19.63 2.09
C ASP A 171 5.75 19.78 3.61
N ASN A 172 5.81 18.66 4.33
CA ASN A 172 5.83 18.63 5.80
C ASN A 172 7.25 18.70 6.39
N ASN A 173 8.28 18.90 5.56
CA ASN A 173 9.64 18.99 6.04
C ASN A 173 9.87 20.34 6.73
N LYS A 174 10.09 20.32 8.05
CA LYS A 174 10.38 21.50 8.87
C LYS A 174 11.88 21.73 9.06
N SER A 175 12.74 20.91 8.42
CA SER A 175 14.18 21.02 8.51
C SER A 175 14.72 21.99 7.47
N SER A 176 15.74 22.77 7.83
CA SER A 176 16.52 23.59 6.92
C SER A 176 17.66 22.84 6.23
N LEU A 177 17.74 21.52 6.38
CA LEU A 177 18.77 20.70 5.75
C LEU A 177 18.55 20.64 4.24
N THR A 178 19.59 20.94 3.48
CA THR A 178 19.64 20.77 2.04
C THR A 178 20.48 19.56 1.71
N PHE A 179 20.01 18.76 0.78
CA PHE A 179 20.74 17.63 0.23
C PHE A 179 21.11 17.93 -1.20
N SER A 180 22.36 17.69 -1.56
CA SER A 180 22.80 17.68 -2.95
C SER A 180 23.16 16.25 -3.33
N MET A 181 22.75 15.82 -4.53
CA MET A 181 23.23 14.56 -5.10
C MET A 181 24.55 14.82 -5.82
N ILE A 182 25.56 14.02 -5.51
CA ILE A 182 26.80 14.00 -6.28
C ILE A 182 26.57 12.95 -7.36
N GLU A 183 26.67 13.34 -8.62
CA GLU A 183 26.54 12.41 -9.76
C GLU A 183 27.64 11.35 -9.67
N GLY A 184 27.22 10.09 -9.58
CA GLY A 184 28.07 8.91 -9.75
C GLY A 184 28.05 8.46 -11.20
N ASP A 185 28.60 7.27 -11.48
CA ASP A 185 28.53 6.64 -12.81
C ASP A 185 27.06 6.41 -13.19
N PRO A 186 26.56 7.05 -14.28
CA PRO A 186 25.16 6.91 -14.70
C PRO A 186 24.75 5.46 -14.98
N ASN A 187 25.70 4.58 -15.30
CA ASN A 187 25.44 3.16 -15.56
C ASN A 187 25.23 2.33 -14.28
N GLN A 188 25.51 2.90 -13.12
CA GLN A 188 25.36 2.24 -11.83
C GLN A 188 24.18 2.77 -11.00
N ILE A 189 23.54 3.83 -11.45
CA ILE A 189 22.38 4.42 -10.75
C ILE A 189 21.14 3.61 -11.14
N LYS A 190 20.68 2.75 -10.23
CA LYS A 190 19.32 2.23 -10.31
C LYS A 190 18.37 3.35 -9.91
N GLN A 191 17.33 3.60 -10.72
CA GLN A 191 16.28 4.57 -10.39
C GLN A 191 15.40 4.04 -9.24
N GLU A 192 15.96 3.94 -8.06
CA GLU A 192 15.23 3.61 -6.85
C GLU A 192 14.90 4.90 -6.10
N ARG A 193 13.65 5.01 -5.65
CA ARG A 193 13.26 6.13 -4.78
C ARG A 193 13.98 6.00 -3.45
N VAL A 194 14.96 6.84 -3.21
CA VAL A 194 15.64 6.95 -1.92
C VAL A 194 14.87 7.93 -1.04
N ILE A 195 14.37 7.49 0.10
CA ILE A 195 13.74 8.35 1.11
C ILE A 195 14.75 8.56 2.23
N ILE A 196 15.25 9.78 2.35
CA ILE A 196 16.14 10.17 3.44
C ILE A 196 15.28 10.75 4.56
N LYS A 197 15.26 10.08 5.72
CA LYS A 197 14.62 10.57 6.94
C LYS A 197 15.70 10.96 7.94
N TYR A 198 15.69 12.19 8.37
CA TYR A 198 16.52 12.67 9.47
C TYR A 198 15.65 12.88 10.71
N SER A 199 16.01 12.27 11.82
CA SER A 199 15.42 12.55 13.13
C SER A 199 16.54 13.02 14.06
N GLN A 200 16.39 14.20 14.63
CA GLN A 200 17.28 14.66 15.68
C GLN A 200 16.92 13.90 16.96
N SER A 201 17.83 13.08 17.49
CA SER A 201 17.66 12.51 18.83
C SER A 201 17.71 13.67 19.83
N GLN A 202 16.64 13.88 20.57
CA GLN A 202 16.70 14.76 21.75
C GLN A 202 17.57 14.07 22.79
N ASN A 203 18.68 14.70 23.13
CA ASN A 203 19.43 14.42 24.36
C ASN A 203 18.66 14.95 25.56
#